data_ef2f8cab72021dd6147c62fd4bd38d2f
#
_entry.id   ef2f8cab72021dd6147c62fd4bd38d2f
#
_cell.length_a   1.000
_cell.length_b   1.000
_cell.length_c   1.000
_cell.angle_alpha   90.00
_cell.angle_beta   90.00
_cell.angle_gamma   90.00
#
_symmetry.space_group_name_H-M   'P 1'
#
loop_
_entity.id
_entity.type
_entity.pdbx_description
1 polymer ?
#
loop_
_entity_poly.entity_id
_entity_poly.type
_entity_poly.pdbx_seq_one_letter_code
_entity_poly.pdbx_strand_id
1 'polypeptide(L)'
;MLALTLVLQLFSVPVYGRGGFGVSAIGILAAAFLLNTGTAMAVAVVAALLQWLRRRSDVDKAIFDAGNLVLAAAAAGVTFHALEGTSRLFAAAVAGCVYAALNNGLVCFAMSLAENRPWRVVWLERFHWARFYFLLFGPLALVAQTAYKLMGVQGLVAFTVPPALMMLSARRSLERTAASVEEVREANVRMRRAHRDTIAALSKSMEAKDLYTGGHTGRVAAVSVALAERLGYEGDALEAIEIGALLHDIGKIGIPEQILRKQAPLDEDEWAIMRMHPLISDFILAELDLDPIVRECARSSHERADGRGYPDALSGEDVPMPARIVFVADAFDAITSDRPYRQGRSTAAALAEIEANAGTQFCPRVVAALGEIWQTQPEVLAADEPAAAPAPRALRLVEVA
;
A
#
# COMPACT_ATOMS: atom_id res chain seq x y z
N MET A 1 -20.41 -41.91 -3.32
CA MET A 1 -19.65 -41.00 -4.22
C MET A 1 -20.27 -39.63 -4.33
N LEU A 2 -21.56 -39.49 -4.59
CA LEU A 2 -22.22 -38.17 -4.63
C LEU A 2 -22.00 -37.38 -3.32
N ALA A 3 -22.28 -38.01 -2.17
CA ALA A 3 -22.05 -37.37 -0.85
C ALA A 3 -20.57 -36.93 -0.67
N LEU A 4 -19.61 -37.75 -1.08
CA LEU A 4 -18.18 -37.40 -1.06
C LEU A 4 -17.92 -36.16 -1.90
N THR A 5 -18.40 -36.12 -3.16
CA THR A 5 -18.24 -35.00 -4.07
C THR A 5 -18.82 -33.72 -3.46
N LEU A 6 -20.04 -33.81 -2.89
CA LEU A 6 -20.72 -32.67 -2.27
C LEU A 6 -19.97 -32.14 -1.04
N VAL A 7 -19.50 -33.04 -0.18
CA VAL A 7 -18.68 -32.64 0.99
C VAL A 7 -17.39 -31.96 0.52
N LEU A 8 -16.69 -32.57 -0.45
CA LEU A 8 -15.45 -31.99 -0.98
C LEU A 8 -15.70 -30.64 -1.71
N GLN A 9 -16.87 -30.43 -2.30
CA GLN A 9 -17.28 -29.15 -2.90
C GLN A 9 -17.43 -28.04 -1.87
N LEU A 10 -17.86 -28.35 -0.66
CA LEU A 10 -17.97 -27.36 0.43
C LEU A 10 -16.59 -26.82 0.87
N PHE A 11 -15.53 -27.58 0.65
CA PHE A 11 -14.16 -27.25 1.02
C PHE A 11 -13.32 -26.62 -0.10
N SER A 12 -13.96 -26.03 -1.13
CA SER A 12 -13.21 -25.26 -2.13
C SER A 12 -12.52 -24.05 -1.47
N VAL A 13 -11.20 -23.97 -1.60
CA VAL A 13 -10.39 -22.85 -1.08
C VAL A 13 -10.27 -21.78 -2.16
N PRO A 14 -10.66 -20.53 -1.93
CA PRO A 14 -10.35 -19.44 -2.83
C PRO A 14 -8.83 -19.22 -2.83
N VAL A 15 -8.21 -19.32 -4.01
CA VAL A 15 -6.79 -19.03 -4.18
C VAL A 15 -6.68 -17.67 -4.87
N TYR A 16 -6.02 -16.70 -4.20
CA TYR A 16 -5.74 -15.37 -4.72
C TYR A 16 -6.94 -14.65 -5.40
N GLY A 17 -8.06 -14.53 -4.68
CA GLY A 17 -9.13 -13.55 -4.97
C GLY A 17 -10.04 -13.81 -6.15
N ARG A 18 -9.78 -14.76 -7.06
CA ARG A 18 -10.60 -14.93 -8.28
C ARG A 18 -10.82 -16.37 -8.75
N GLY A 19 -10.32 -17.37 -8.06
CA GLY A 19 -10.53 -18.80 -8.41
C GLY A 19 -10.58 -19.65 -7.16
N GLY A 20 -11.39 -20.71 -7.15
CA GLY A 20 -11.45 -21.69 -6.07
C GLY A 20 -10.84 -23.01 -6.53
N PHE A 21 -9.95 -23.59 -5.74
CA PHE A 21 -9.44 -24.93 -5.96
C PHE A 21 -10.49 -25.94 -5.46
N GLY A 22 -11.15 -26.62 -6.39
CA GLY A 22 -12.20 -27.59 -6.07
C GLY A 22 -11.62 -28.99 -5.91
N VAL A 23 -11.69 -29.52 -4.70
CA VAL A 23 -11.28 -30.92 -4.40
C VAL A 23 -12.38 -31.90 -4.82
N SER A 24 -13.52 -31.41 -5.28
CA SER A 24 -14.67 -32.20 -5.80
C SER A 24 -14.30 -33.11 -6.98
N ALA A 25 -13.25 -32.78 -7.75
CA ALA A 25 -12.70 -33.63 -8.80
C ALA A 25 -12.38 -35.04 -8.32
N ILE A 26 -11.89 -35.21 -7.09
CA ILE A 26 -11.61 -36.55 -6.51
C ILE A 26 -12.86 -37.39 -6.41
N GLY A 27 -13.98 -36.80 -5.99
CA GLY A 27 -15.27 -37.51 -5.89
C GLY A 27 -15.86 -37.89 -7.26
N ILE A 28 -15.74 -36.99 -8.25
CA ILE A 28 -16.17 -37.22 -9.63
C ILE A 28 -15.35 -38.35 -10.26
N LEU A 29 -14.03 -38.30 -10.14
CA LEU A 29 -13.13 -39.35 -10.64
C LEU A 29 -13.35 -40.68 -9.92
N ALA A 30 -13.55 -40.68 -8.59
CA ALA A 30 -13.83 -41.89 -7.84
C ALA A 30 -15.18 -42.53 -8.27
N ALA A 31 -16.16 -41.71 -8.64
CA ALA A 31 -17.41 -42.20 -9.23
C ALA A 31 -17.19 -42.83 -10.62
N ALA A 32 -16.33 -42.21 -11.45
CA ALA A 32 -15.95 -42.78 -12.76
C ALA A 32 -15.25 -44.13 -12.63
N PHE A 33 -14.32 -44.26 -11.67
CA PHE A 33 -13.53 -45.47 -11.47
C PHE A 33 -14.29 -46.60 -10.78
N LEU A 34 -15.27 -46.26 -9.93
CA LEU A 34 -16.03 -47.25 -9.16
C LEU A 34 -17.22 -47.81 -9.91
N LEU A 35 -17.95 -46.94 -10.62
CA LEU A 35 -19.23 -47.27 -11.21
C LEU A 35 -19.14 -47.32 -12.75
N ASN A 36 -19.29 -46.19 -13.39
CA ASN A 36 -19.13 -46.00 -14.82
C ASN A 36 -19.07 -44.51 -15.19
N THR A 37 -18.70 -44.21 -16.42
CA THR A 37 -18.60 -42.86 -16.96
C THR A 37 -19.91 -42.09 -16.87
N GLY A 38 -21.07 -42.70 -17.15
CA GLY A 38 -22.38 -42.05 -17.07
C GLY A 38 -22.73 -41.58 -15.66
N THR A 39 -22.41 -42.38 -14.64
CA THR A 39 -22.60 -41.99 -13.23
C THR A 39 -21.69 -40.83 -12.84
N ALA A 40 -20.45 -40.82 -13.33
CA ALA A 40 -19.53 -39.68 -13.07
C ALA A 40 -20.07 -38.39 -13.69
N MET A 41 -20.61 -38.43 -14.89
CA MET A 41 -21.27 -37.29 -15.55
C MET A 41 -22.45 -36.78 -14.72
N ALA A 42 -23.32 -37.69 -14.22
CA ALA A 42 -24.44 -37.31 -13.37
C ALA A 42 -24.00 -36.64 -12.07
N VAL A 43 -22.93 -37.16 -11.43
CA VAL A 43 -22.31 -36.55 -10.24
C VAL A 43 -21.76 -35.18 -10.56
N ALA A 44 -21.14 -34.99 -11.72
CA ALA A 44 -20.61 -33.70 -12.18
C ALA A 44 -21.72 -32.66 -12.37
N VAL A 45 -22.88 -33.05 -12.97
CA VAL A 45 -24.05 -32.17 -13.11
C VAL A 45 -24.55 -31.71 -11.74
N VAL A 46 -24.76 -32.65 -10.80
CA VAL A 46 -25.23 -32.30 -9.46
C VAL A 46 -24.23 -31.39 -8.72
N ALA A 47 -22.94 -31.65 -8.85
CA ALA A 47 -21.89 -30.78 -8.30
C ALA A 47 -21.97 -29.37 -8.88
N ALA A 48 -22.11 -29.22 -10.20
CA ALA A 48 -22.26 -27.93 -10.86
C ALA A 48 -23.51 -27.17 -10.42
N LEU A 49 -24.64 -27.84 -10.31
CA LEU A 49 -25.90 -27.24 -9.83
C LEU A 49 -25.80 -26.73 -8.41
N LEU A 50 -25.18 -27.48 -7.52
CA LEU A 50 -24.95 -27.02 -6.13
C LEU A 50 -23.99 -25.85 -6.07
N GLN A 51 -22.97 -25.85 -6.91
CA GLN A 51 -22.03 -24.70 -7.02
C GLN A 51 -22.78 -23.44 -7.48
N TRP A 52 -23.64 -23.57 -8.46
CA TRP A 52 -24.48 -22.48 -8.95
C TRP A 52 -25.42 -21.94 -7.88
N LEU A 53 -26.18 -22.82 -7.20
CA LEU A 53 -27.07 -22.43 -6.11
C LEU A 53 -26.35 -21.69 -4.98
N ARG A 54 -25.12 -22.09 -4.69
CA ARG A 54 -24.30 -21.47 -3.63
C ARG A 54 -23.72 -20.13 -4.04
N ARG A 55 -23.22 -20.01 -5.28
CA ARG A 55 -22.53 -18.82 -5.79
C ARG A 55 -23.49 -17.79 -6.39
N ARG A 56 -24.71 -18.18 -6.72
CA ARG A 56 -25.72 -17.36 -7.42
C ARG A 56 -25.13 -16.67 -8.66
N SER A 57 -24.26 -17.38 -9.40
CA SER A 57 -23.67 -16.88 -10.63
C SER A 57 -24.69 -16.85 -11.77
N ASP A 58 -24.39 -16.10 -12.83
CA ASP A 58 -25.20 -16.03 -14.03
C ASP A 58 -25.43 -17.40 -14.64
N VAL A 59 -26.59 -17.60 -15.27
CA VAL A 59 -27.02 -18.88 -15.83
C VAL A 59 -26.05 -19.37 -16.90
N ASP A 60 -25.56 -18.49 -17.76
CA ASP A 60 -24.60 -18.82 -18.82
C ASP A 60 -23.30 -19.40 -18.26
N LYS A 61 -22.80 -18.82 -17.16
CA LYS A 61 -21.64 -19.34 -16.46
C LYS A 61 -21.90 -20.68 -15.81
N ALA A 62 -23.09 -20.88 -15.25
CA ALA A 62 -23.47 -22.15 -14.66
C ALA A 62 -23.58 -23.27 -15.73
N ILE A 63 -24.12 -22.98 -16.93
CA ILE A 63 -24.16 -23.89 -18.05
C ILE A 63 -22.76 -24.27 -18.51
N PHE A 64 -21.86 -23.26 -18.63
CA PHE A 64 -20.46 -23.50 -18.99
C PHE A 64 -19.77 -24.41 -17.96
N ASP A 65 -19.89 -24.08 -16.65
CA ASP A 65 -19.26 -24.85 -15.57
C ASP A 65 -19.79 -26.31 -15.55
N ALA A 66 -21.10 -26.53 -15.76
CA ALA A 66 -21.70 -27.86 -15.85
C ALA A 66 -21.17 -28.63 -17.06
N GLY A 67 -21.20 -28.04 -18.24
CA GLY A 67 -20.66 -28.61 -19.46
C GLY A 67 -19.19 -29.01 -19.35
N ASN A 68 -18.39 -28.12 -18.80
CA ASN A 68 -16.95 -28.31 -18.56
C ASN A 68 -16.70 -29.52 -17.62
N LEU A 69 -17.38 -29.56 -16.47
CA LEU A 69 -17.26 -30.69 -15.53
C LEU A 69 -17.71 -32.02 -16.10
N VAL A 70 -18.80 -32.03 -16.87
CA VAL A 70 -19.31 -33.23 -17.53
C VAL A 70 -18.33 -33.73 -18.58
N LEU A 71 -17.81 -32.89 -19.44
CA LEU A 71 -16.84 -33.26 -20.47
C LEU A 71 -15.52 -33.79 -19.83
N ALA A 72 -15.03 -33.12 -18.79
CA ALA A 72 -13.86 -33.59 -18.08
C ALA A 72 -14.07 -34.96 -17.40
N ALA A 73 -15.24 -35.16 -16.78
CA ALA A 73 -15.61 -36.43 -16.17
C ALA A 73 -15.77 -37.57 -17.19
N ALA A 74 -16.37 -37.28 -18.32
CA ALA A 74 -16.55 -38.26 -19.43
C ALA A 74 -15.20 -38.69 -20.00
N ALA A 75 -14.35 -37.73 -20.34
CA ALA A 75 -13.01 -38.01 -20.91
C ALA A 75 -12.14 -38.79 -19.93
N ALA A 76 -12.13 -38.43 -18.64
CA ALA A 76 -11.40 -39.17 -17.63
C ALA A 76 -11.93 -40.60 -17.42
N GLY A 77 -13.22 -40.78 -17.38
CA GLY A 77 -13.86 -42.10 -17.25
C GLY A 77 -13.51 -43.00 -18.43
N VAL A 78 -13.65 -42.51 -19.66
CA VAL A 78 -13.25 -43.24 -20.88
C VAL A 78 -11.78 -43.59 -20.85
N THR A 79 -10.92 -42.66 -20.48
CA THR A 79 -9.45 -42.89 -20.39
C THR A 79 -9.11 -43.96 -19.36
N PHE A 80 -9.75 -43.93 -18.19
CA PHE A 80 -9.50 -44.91 -17.14
C PHE A 80 -9.86 -46.33 -17.61
N HIS A 81 -11.06 -46.51 -18.20
CA HIS A 81 -11.53 -47.81 -18.69
C HIS A 81 -10.77 -48.31 -19.94
N ALA A 82 -10.32 -47.40 -20.82
CA ALA A 82 -9.47 -47.73 -21.96
C ALA A 82 -8.08 -48.27 -21.54
N LEU A 83 -7.61 -47.92 -20.34
CA LEU A 83 -6.36 -48.34 -19.79
C LEU A 83 -6.47 -49.49 -18.79
N GLU A 84 -7.62 -50.20 -18.72
CA GLU A 84 -7.83 -51.33 -17.77
C GLU A 84 -6.82 -52.47 -17.92
N GLY A 85 -6.15 -52.58 -19.07
CA GLY A 85 -5.06 -53.54 -19.31
C GLY A 85 -3.70 -53.15 -18.67
N THR A 86 -3.58 -51.96 -18.08
CA THR A 86 -2.38 -51.44 -17.44
C THR A 86 -2.49 -51.45 -15.91
N SER A 87 -1.50 -50.92 -15.18
CA SER A 87 -1.61 -50.77 -13.75
C SER A 87 -2.71 -49.76 -13.43
N ARG A 88 -3.60 -50.08 -12.45
CA ARG A 88 -4.68 -49.19 -12.01
C ARG A 88 -4.20 -47.81 -11.56
N LEU A 89 -3.02 -47.76 -10.94
CA LEU A 89 -2.42 -46.49 -10.50
C LEU A 89 -2.07 -45.64 -11.72
N PHE A 90 -1.49 -46.24 -12.76
CA PHE A 90 -1.14 -45.53 -13.99
C PHE A 90 -2.39 -45.05 -14.70
N ALA A 91 -3.39 -45.90 -14.88
CA ALA A 91 -4.67 -45.55 -15.49
C ALA A 91 -5.36 -44.38 -14.75
N ALA A 92 -5.37 -44.43 -13.41
CA ALA A 92 -5.93 -43.37 -12.57
C ALA A 92 -5.14 -42.06 -12.71
N ALA A 93 -3.79 -42.10 -12.72
CA ALA A 93 -2.97 -40.90 -12.89
C ALA A 93 -3.20 -40.23 -14.25
N VAL A 94 -3.25 -41.01 -15.34
CA VAL A 94 -3.53 -40.49 -16.68
C VAL A 94 -4.95 -39.93 -16.78
N ALA A 95 -5.94 -40.61 -16.25
CA ALA A 95 -7.33 -40.11 -16.21
C ALA A 95 -7.47 -38.81 -15.41
N GLY A 96 -6.73 -38.69 -14.28
CA GLY A 96 -6.67 -37.46 -13.48
C GLY A 96 -6.04 -36.29 -14.26
N CYS A 97 -4.96 -36.55 -15.00
CA CYS A 97 -4.33 -35.56 -15.89
C CYS A 97 -5.29 -35.10 -17.01
N VAL A 98 -6.00 -36.03 -17.64
CA VAL A 98 -6.96 -35.70 -18.69
C VAL A 98 -8.12 -34.87 -18.14
N TYR A 99 -8.65 -35.23 -16.98
CA TYR A 99 -9.67 -34.43 -16.28
C TYR A 99 -9.19 -33.02 -16.04
N ALA A 100 -8.02 -32.88 -15.45
CA ALA A 100 -7.48 -31.58 -15.08
C ALA A 100 -7.12 -30.70 -16.29
N ALA A 101 -6.56 -31.33 -17.35
CA ALA A 101 -6.23 -30.63 -18.58
C ALA A 101 -7.46 -30.06 -19.27
N LEU A 102 -8.54 -30.83 -19.36
CA LEU A 102 -9.81 -30.37 -19.93
C LEU A 102 -10.47 -29.32 -19.06
N ASN A 103 -10.66 -29.64 -17.78
CA ASN A 103 -11.35 -28.72 -16.86
C ASN A 103 -10.65 -27.34 -16.76
N ASN A 104 -9.36 -27.31 -16.55
CA ASN A 104 -8.64 -26.05 -16.41
C ASN A 104 -8.31 -25.41 -17.77
N GLY A 105 -8.08 -26.22 -18.81
CA GLY A 105 -7.82 -25.73 -20.16
C GLY A 105 -9.03 -24.98 -20.74
N LEU A 106 -10.24 -25.53 -20.62
CA LEU A 106 -11.46 -24.86 -21.07
C LEU A 106 -11.76 -23.58 -20.28
N VAL A 107 -11.56 -23.59 -18.96
CA VAL A 107 -11.70 -22.39 -18.14
C VAL A 107 -10.67 -21.33 -18.54
N CYS A 108 -9.41 -21.72 -18.72
CA CYS A 108 -8.36 -20.81 -19.15
C CYS A 108 -8.65 -20.21 -20.54
N PHE A 109 -9.16 -21.04 -21.45
CA PHE A 109 -9.55 -20.58 -22.80
C PHE A 109 -10.72 -19.59 -22.74
N ALA A 110 -11.77 -19.89 -21.97
CA ALA A 110 -12.90 -18.99 -21.78
C ALA A 110 -12.47 -17.65 -21.18
N MET A 111 -11.55 -17.66 -20.18
CA MET A 111 -11.01 -16.44 -19.59
C MET A 111 -10.16 -15.65 -20.59
N SER A 112 -9.37 -16.34 -21.41
CA SER A 112 -8.57 -15.73 -22.50
C SER A 112 -9.45 -14.95 -23.47
N LEU A 113 -10.60 -15.52 -23.86
CA LEU A 113 -11.57 -14.83 -24.73
C LEU A 113 -12.25 -13.66 -24.02
N ALA A 114 -12.67 -13.83 -22.78
CA ALA A 114 -13.35 -12.80 -22.01
C ALA A 114 -12.47 -11.59 -21.69
N GLU A 115 -11.16 -11.81 -21.45
CA GLU A 115 -10.20 -10.77 -21.12
C GLU A 115 -9.43 -10.23 -22.34
N ASN A 116 -9.67 -10.79 -23.52
CA ASN A 116 -8.92 -10.50 -24.77
C ASN A 116 -7.40 -10.57 -24.60
N ARG A 117 -6.94 -11.61 -23.89
CA ARG A 117 -5.50 -11.86 -23.57
C ARG A 117 -5.07 -13.22 -24.08
N PRO A 118 -3.81 -13.38 -24.52
CA PRO A 118 -3.29 -14.67 -24.97
C PRO A 118 -3.45 -15.75 -23.89
N TRP A 119 -3.95 -16.94 -24.25
CA TRP A 119 -4.21 -18.02 -23.30
C TRP A 119 -2.97 -18.45 -22.49
N ARG A 120 -1.76 -18.35 -23.10
CA ARG A 120 -0.49 -18.65 -22.41
C ARG A 120 -0.22 -17.74 -21.25
N VAL A 121 -0.56 -16.44 -21.37
CA VAL A 121 -0.39 -15.46 -20.31
C VAL A 121 -1.36 -15.76 -19.16
N VAL A 122 -2.64 -15.99 -19.50
CA VAL A 122 -3.67 -16.37 -18.50
C VAL A 122 -3.30 -17.65 -17.77
N TRP A 123 -2.78 -18.66 -18.51
CA TRP A 123 -2.32 -19.90 -17.92
C TRP A 123 -1.17 -19.73 -16.95
N LEU A 124 -0.13 -18.99 -17.33
CA LEU A 124 1.05 -18.74 -16.50
C LEU A 124 0.71 -17.93 -15.25
N GLU A 125 -0.20 -16.95 -15.34
CA GLU A 125 -0.58 -16.13 -14.21
C GLU A 125 -1.52 -16.86 -13.22
N ARG A 126 -2.44 -17.71 -13.70
CA ARG A 126 -3.54 -18.22 -12.87
C ARG A 126 -3.54 -19.71 -12.63
N PHE A 127 -2.95 -20.52 -13.51
CA PHE A 127 -3.08 -21.98 -13.47
C PHE A 127 -1.74 -22.74 -13.34
N HIS A 128 -0.57 -22.09 -13.58
CA HIS A 128 0.72 -22.79 -13.59
C HIS A 128 1.05 -23.49 -12.26
N TRP A 129 0.63 -22.92 -11.14
CA TRP A 129 0.84 -23.47 -9.80
C TRP A 129 0.06 -24.78 -9.57
N ALA A 130 -1.06 -24.99 -10.30
CA ALA A 130 -1.90 -26.17 -10.15
C ALA A 130 -1.36 -27.39 -10.89
N ARG A 131 -0.35 -27.25 -11.77
CA ARG A 131 0.16 -28.32 -12.63
C ARG A 131 0.60 -29.58 -11.88
N PHE A 132 1.18 -29.43 -10.69
CA PHE A 132 1.64 -30.57 -9.89
C PHE A 132 0.49 -31.32 -9.21
N TYR A 133 -0.65 -30.66 -8.95
CA TYR A 133 -1.81 -31.28 -8.34
C TYR A 133 -2.58 -32.17 -9.29
N PHE A 134 -2.43 -31.96 -10.59
CA PHE A 134 -3.11 -32.77 -11.61
C PHE A 134 -2.73 -34.26 -11.54
N LEU A 135 -1.47 -34.53 -11.25
CA LEU A 135 -0.98 -35.90 -11.07
C LEU A 135 -1.56 -36.62 -9.86
N LEU A 136 -2.03 -35.86 -8.85
CA LEU A 136 -2.53 -36.42 -7.60
C LEU A 136 -4.01 -36.76 -7.59
N PHE A 137 -4.83 -36.10 -8.43
CA PHE A 137 -6.29 -36.30 -8.40
C PHE A 137 -6.71 -37.70 -8.73
N GLY A 138 -6.15 -38.31 -9.75
CA GLY A 138 -6.42 -39.68 -10.12
C GLY A 138 -6.06 -40.71 -9.04
N PRO A 139 -4.80 -40.73 -8.59
CA PRO A 139 -4.36 -41.57 -7.46
C PRO A 139 -5.19 -41.40 -6.20
N LEU A 140 -5.54 -40.18 -5.81
CA LEU A 140 -6.40 -39.92 -4.65
C LEU A 140 -7.82 -40.45 -4.87
N ALA A 141 -8.37 -40.33 -6.07
CA ALA A 141 -9.64 -40.89 -6.41
C ALA A 141 -9.63 -42.43 -6.34
N LEU A 142 -8.52 -43.05 -6.77
CA LEU A 142 -8.33 -44.50 -6.65
C LEU A 142 -8.23 -44.95 -5.18
N VAL A 143 -7.56 -44.19 -4.33
CA VAL A 143 -7.52 -44.46 -2.87
C VAL A 143 -8.91 -44.35 -2.25
N ALA A 144 -9.69 -43.31 -2.61
CA ALA A 144 -11.06 -43.13 -2.14
C ALA A 144 -11.97 -44.29 -2.60
N GLN A 145 -11.80 -44.72 -3.84
CA GLN A 145 -12.50 -45.92 -4.39
C GLN A 145 -12.14 -47.17 -3.59
N THR A 146 -10.87 -47.39 -3.32
CA THR A 146 -10.37 -48.58 -2.61
C THR A 146 -10.86 -48.58 -1.17
N ALA A 147 -10.80 -47.44 -0.48
CA ALA A 147 -11.33 -47.29 0.86
C ALA A 147 -12.83 -47.62 0.95
N TYR A 148 -13.59 -47.14 -0.06
CA TYR A 148 -15.01 -47.51 -0.14
C TYR A 148 -15.25 -48.99 -0.38
N LYS A 149 -14.48 -49.67 -1.27
CA LYS A 149 -14.60 -51.10 -1.54
C LYS A 149 -14.31 -51.98 -0.33
N LEU A 150 -13.31 -51.56 0.48
CA LEU A 150 -12.87 -52.32 1.64
C LEU A 150 -13.74 -52.06 2.90
N MET A 151 -14.16 -50.85 3.13
CA MET A 151 -14.77 -50.42 4.39
C MET A 151 -16.15 -49.73 4.20
N GLY A 152 -16.67 -49.73 2.98
CA GLY A 152 -17.95 -49.05 2.69
C GLY A 152 -17.94 -47.57 3.00
N VAL A 153 -19.03 -47.06 3.58
CA VAL A 153 -19.18 -45.63 3.95
C VAL A 153 -18.14 -45.20 4.99
N GLN A 154 -17.73 -46.07 5.90
CA GLN A 154 -16.73 -45.78 6.93
C GLN A 154 -15.38 -45.42 6.32
N GLY A 155 -14.96 -46.11 5.25
CA GLY A 155 -13.75 -45.81 4.50
C GLY A 155 -13.78 -44.42 3.86
N LEU A 156 -14.96 -44.02 3.30
CA LEU A 156 -15.11 -42.66 2.78
C LEU A 156 -15.03 -41.57 3.87
N VAL A 157 -15.67 -41.84 5.02
CA VAL A 157 -15.60 -40.91 6.16
C VAL A 157 -14.16 -40.75 6.63
N ALA A 158 -13.43 -41.85 6.84
CA ALA A 158 -12.03 -41.85 7.25
C ALA A 158 -11.13 -41.12 6.23
N PHE A 159 -11.43 -41.21 4.94
CA PHE A 159 -10.68 -40.53 3.89
C PHE A 159 -11.00 -39.02 3.79
N THR A 160 -12.26 -38.63 4.07
CA THR A 160 -12.70 -37.24 3.81
C THR A 160 -12.62 -36.33 5.02
N VAL A 161 -12.91 -36.84 6.23
CA VAL A 161 -12.99 -35.99 7.43
C VAL A 161 -11.67 -35.34 7.82
N PRO A 162 -10.52 -36.05 7.86
CA PRO A 162 -9.25 -35.40 8.24
C PRO A 162 -8.83 -34.28 7.27
N PRO A 163 -8.81 -34.46 5.94
CA PRO A 163 -8.53 -33.36 5.02
C PRO A 163 -9.52 -32.21 5.14
N ALA A 164 -10.81 -32.49 5.34
CA ALA A 164 -11.82 -31.45 5.53
C ALA A 164 -11.56 -30.60 6.78
N LEU A 165 -11.25 -31.24 7.91
CA LEU A 165 -10.88 -30.54 9.15
C LEU A 165 -9.59 -29.73 8.99
N MET A 166 -8.60 -30.30 8.31
CA MET A 166 -7.34 -29.58 8.01
C MET A 166 -7.59 -28.33 7.14
N MET A 167 -8.42 -28.44 6.09
CA MET A 167 -8.81 -27.31 5.25
C MET A 167 -9.58 -26.25 6.02
N LEU A 168 -10.52 -26.65 6.88
CA LEU A 168 -11.24 -25.72 7.76
C LEU A 168 -10.30 -24.97 8.69
N SER A 169 -9.35 -25.69 9.29
CA SER A 169 -8.34 -25.10 10.18
C SER A 169 -7.45 -24.13 9.41
N ALA A 170 -6.95 -24.54 8.24
CA ALA A 170 -6.14 -23.70 7.38
C ALA A 170 -6.89 -22.42 6.93
N ARG A 171 -8.15 -22.56 6.53
CA ARG A 171 -8.99 -21.41 6.17
C ARG A 171 -9.16 -20.42 7.31
N ARG A 172 -9.50 -20.92 8.51
CA ARG A 172 -9.61 -20.08 9.72
C ARG A 172 -8.30 -19.38 10.07
N SER A 173 -7.18 -20.08 9.90
CA SER A 173 -5.86 -19.50 10.14
C SER A 173 -5.57 -18.36 9.14
N LEU A 174 -5.86 -18.56 7.84
CA LEU A 174 -5.69 -17.53 6.82
C LEU A 174 -6.58 -16.30 7.06
N GLU A 175 -7.85 -16.52 7.42
CA GLU A 175 -8.79 -15.44 7.75
C GLU A 175 -8.31 -14.63 8.96
N ARG A 176 -7.78 -15.30 10.00
CA ARG A 176 -7.20 -14.62 11.17
C ARG A 176 -5.95 -13.83 10.82
N THR A 177 -5.05 -14.43 10.03
CA THR A 177 -3.83 -13.73 9.60
C THR A 177 -4.15 -12.51 8.77
N ALA A 178 -5.10 -12.60 7.83
CA ALA A 178 -5.55 -11.48 7.03
C ALA A 178 -6.14 -10.34 7.90
N ALA A 179 -6.97 -10.69 8.89
CA ALA A 179 -7.52 -9.71 9.83
C ALA A 179 -6.43 -9.03 10.67
N SER A 180 -5.45 -9.80 11.18
CA SER A 180 -4.32 -9.25 11.94
C SER A 180 -3.43 -8.32 11.11
N VAL A 181 -3.20 -8.66 9.83
CA VAL A 181 -2.44 -7.79 8.92
C VAL A 181 -3.15 -6.45 8.70
N GLU A 182 -4.47 -6.47 8.52
CA GLU A 182 -5.24 -5.22 8.35
C GLU A 182 -5.26 -4.39 9.63
N GLU A 183 -5.39 -5.03 10.80
CA GLU A 183 -5.33 -4.34 12.09
C GLU A 183 -3.97 -3.64 12.31
N VAL A 184 -2.85 -4.33 11.99
CA VAL A 184 -1.50 -3.76 12.06
C VAL A 184 -1.36 -2.59 11.09
N ARG A 185 -1.90 -2.72 9.87
CA ARG A 185 -1.88 -1.65 8.88
C ARG A 185 -2.62 -0.40 9.35
N GLU A 186 -3.83 -0.57 9.89
CA GLU A 186 -4.60 0.54 10.45
C GLU A 186 -3.90 1.19 11.66
N ALA A 187 -3.30 0.36 12.53
CA ALA A 187 -2.53 0.87 13.67
C ALA A 187 -1.32 1.70 13.20
N ASN A 188 -0.58 1.24 12.18
CA ASN A 188 0.51 1.99 11.59
C ASN A 188 0.07 3.34 11.01
N VAL A 189 -1.06 3.36 10.28
CA VAL A 189 -1.61 4.62 9.74
C VAL A 189 -1.98 5.60 10.86
N ARG A 190 -2.63 5.11 11.94
CA ARG A 190 -2.96 5.94 13.11
C ARG A 190 -1.70 6.46 13.81
N MET A 191 -0.69 5.62 13.97
CA MET A 191 0.58 6.01 14.61
C MET A 191 1.32 7.08 13.80
N ARG A 192 1.43 6.92 12.47
CA ARG A 192 2.04 7.94 11.59
C ARG A 192 1.31 9.28 11.67
N ARG A 193 -0.04 9.27 11.70
CA ARG A 193 -0.83 10.50 11.89
C ARG A 193 -0.56 11.16 13.24
N ALA A 194 -0.62 10.39 14.32
CA ALA A 194 -0.36 10.92 15.66
C ALA A 194 1.07 11.49 15.78
N HIS A 195 2.05 10.86 15.16
CA HIS A 195 3.43 11.35 15.10
C HIS A 195 3.51 12.69 14.38
N ARG A 196 2.90 12.80 13.18
CA ARG A 196 2.84 14.06 12.43
C ARG A 196 2.12 15.17 13.20
N ASP A 197 0.99 14.86 13.83
CA ASP A 197 0.23 15.82 14.64
C ASP A 197 1.06 16.31 15.84
N THR A 198 1.87 15.44 16.45
CA THR A 198 2.78 15.79 17.54
C THR A 198 3.88 16.75 17.05
N ILE A 199 4.50 16.47 15.91
CA ILE A 199 5.51 17.35 15.29
C ILE A 199 4.90 18.70 14.96
N ALA A 200 3.71 18.74 14.37
CA ALA A 200 3.01 19.99 14.06
C ALA A 200 2.66 20.78 15.33
N ALA A 201 2.29 20.11 16.42
CA ALA A 201 2.03 20.77 17.70
C ALA A 201 3.31 21.35 18.33
N LEU A 202 4.43 20.63 18.23
CA LEU A 202 5.75 21.14 18.68
C LEU A 202 6.16 22.37 17.87
N SER A 203 6.04 22.32 16.55
CA SER A 203 6.31 23.45 15.66
C SER A 203 5.45 24.67 16.02
N LYS A 204 4.13 24.50 16.21
CA LYS A 204 3.23 25.57 16.68
C LYS A 204 3.60 26.13 18.04
N SER A 205 4.12 25.29 18.94
CA SER A 205 4.59 25.76 20.25
C SER A 205 5.81 26.68 20.13
N MET A 206 6.64 26.42 19.12
CA MET A 206 7.78 27.32 18.79
C MET A 206 7.28 28.62 18.17
N GLU A 207 6.33 28.57 17.23
CA GLU A 207 5.72 29.76 16.66
C GLU A 207 5.08 30.68 17.74
N ALA A 208 4.48 30.08 18.79
CA ALA A 208 3.92 30.85 19.90
C ALA A 208 4.98 31.64 20.71
N LYS A 209 6.24 31.19 20.69
CA LYS A 209 7.39 31.93 21.28
C LYS A 209 7.87 33.05 20.35
N ASP A 210 7.80 32.84 19.03
CA ASP A 210 8.13 33.83 18.00
C ASP A 210 6.81 34.55 17.57
N LEU A 211 6.62 35.78 17.99
CA LEU A 211 5.38 36.56 17.82
C LEU A 211 4.91 36.74 16.37
N TYR A 212 5.72 36.32 15.38
CA TYR A 212 5.55 36.68 13.97
C TYR A 212 5.14 35.52 13.05
N THR A 213 5.03 34.31 13.58
CA THR A 213 5.02 33.10 12.75
C THR A 213 3.74 32.26 12.79
N GLY A 214 2.58 32.88 13.13
CA GLY A 214 1.31 32.12 13.16
C GLY A 214 1.02 31.39 11.82
N GLY A 215 1.13 30.04 11.83
CA GLY A 215 0.92 29.20 10.65
C GLY A 215 2.03 29.19 9.61
N HIS A 216 3.14 29.89 9.85
CA HIS A 216 4.30 29.96 8.96
C HIS A 216 4.88 28.57 8.64
N THR A 217 5.22 27.79 9.66
CA THR A 217 5.84 26.47 9.45
C THR A 217 4.95 25.51 8.66
N GLY A 218 3.63 25.60 8.83
CA GLY A 218 2.67 24.83 8.04
C GLY A 218 2.65 25.23 6.56
N ARG A 219 2.72 26.53 6.25
CA ARG A 219 2.78 27.03 4.87
C ARG A 219 4.11 26.69 4.22
N VAL A 220 5.23 26.87 4.93
CA VAL A 220 6.56 26.45 4.47
C VAL A 220 6.58 24.96 4.16
N ALA A 221 6.02 24.11 5.04
CA ALA A 221 5.97 22.68 4.81
C ALA A 221 5.13 22.34 3.56
N ALA A 222 3.96 22.98 3.37
CA ALA A 222 3.12 22.75 2.20
C ALA A 222 3.83 23.11 0.87
N VAL A 223 4.49 24.27 0.83
CA VAL A 223 5.25 24.69 -0.35
C VAL A 223 6.48 23.78 -0.56
N SER A 224 7.16 23.37 0.52
CA SER A 224 8.31 22.46 0.44
C SER A 224 7.92 21.10 -0.13
N VAL A 225 6.78 20.54 0.28
CA VAL A 225 6.23 19.27 -0.26
C VAL A 225 5.96 19.41 -1.75
N ALA A 226 5.27 20.46 -2.19
CA ALA A 226 4.98 20.67 -3.60
C ALA A 226 6.26 20.82 -4.45
N LEU A 227 7.26 21.55 -3.95
CA LEU A 227 8.57 21.67 -4.59
C LEU A 227 9.29 20.32 -4.66
N ALA A 228 9.26 19.55 -3.59
CA ALA A 228 9.89 18.24 -3.51
C ALA A 228 9.25 17.25 -4.49
N GLU A 229 7.91 17.17 -4.56
CA GLU A 229 7.18 16.35 -5.53
C GLU A 229 7.55 16.75 -6.97
N ARG A 230 7.61 18.03 -7.25
CA ARG A 230 7.99 18.53 -8.58
C ARG A 230 9.43 18.19 -8.95
N LEU A 231 10.31 18.07 -7.96
CA LEU A 231 11.70 17.66 -8.13
C LEU A 231 11.91 16.13 -8.11
N GLY A 232 10.83 15.35 -7.96
CA GLY A 232 10.82 13.89 -8.07
C GLY A 232 11.03 13.15 -6.74
N TYR A 233 10.83 13.80 -5.58
CA TYR A 233 10.81 13.13 -4.28
C TYR A 233 9.46 12.44 -4.04
N GLU A 234 9.48 11.24 -3.51
CA GLU A 234 8.29 10.41 -3.22
C GLU A 234 8.49 9.62 -1.91
N GLY A 235 7.40 9.09 -1.37
CA GLY A 235 7.44 8.18 -0.22
C GLY A 235 8.07 8.76 1.03
N ASP A 236 8.96 7.99 1.67
CA ASP A 236 9.57 8.35 2.96
C ASP A 236 10.46 9.60 2.84
N ALA A 237 11.13 9.84 1.71
CA ALA A 237 11.94 11.04 1.50
C ALA A 237 11.10 12.31 1.42
N LEU A 238 9.91 12.24 0.82
CA LEU A 238 8.96 13.37 0.80
C LEU A 238 8.43 13.68 2.19
N GLU A 239 8.07 12.65 2.98
CA GLU A 239 7.66 12.79 4.39
C GLU A 239 8.79 13.41 5.24
N ALA A 240 10.03 13.02 5.00
CA ALA A 240 11.20 13.59 5.69
C ALA A 240 11.40 15.07 5.38
N ILE A 241 11.19 15.50 4.13
CA ILE A 241 11.25 16.93 3.75
C ILE A 241 10.12 17.71 4.44
N GLU A 242 8.88 17.17 4.48
CA GLU A 242 7.77 17.78 5.21
C GLU A 242 8.13 18.00 6.68
N ILE A 243 8.63 16.96 7.35
CA ILE A 243 9.05 17.02 8.76
C ILE A 243 10.21 18.01 8.94
N GLY A 244 11.19 17.99 8.04
CA GLY A 244 12.31 18.92 8.05
C GLY A 244 11.87 20.37 7.93
N ALA A 245 10.91 20.65 7.05
CA ALA A 245 10.32 21.98 6.90
C ALA A 245 9.52 22.43 8.15
N LEU A 246 8.78 21.49 8.79
CA LEU A 246 8.09 21.80 10.05
C LEU A 246 9.05 22.10 11.21
N LEU A 247 10.23 21.51 11.21
CA LEU A 247 11.19 21.58 12.32
C LEU A 247 12.45 22.41 12.01
N HIS A 248 12.54 23.06 10.82
CA HIS A 248 13.75 23.77 10.42
C HIS A 248 14.18 24.84 11.44
N ASP A 249 13.24 25.46 12.08
CA ASP A 249 13.40 26.55 13.04
C ASP A 249 13.31 26.12 14.52
N ILE A 250 13.26 24.81 14.83
CA ILE A 250 13.08 24.31 16.21
C ILE A 250 14.18 24.84 17.17
N GLY A 251 15.37 25.11 16.65
CA GLY A 251 16.48 25.63 17.42
C GLY A 251 16.32 27.07 17.93
N LYS A 252 15.33 27.82 17.45
CA LYS A 252 14.95 29.11 18.01
C LYS A 252 14.56 29.04 19.49
N ILE A 253 14.26 27.82 19.99
CA ILE A 253 14.02 27.57 21.42
C ILE A 253 15.21 28.01 22.27
N GLY A 254 16.44 27.85 21.76
CA GLY A 254 17.67 28.23 22.43
C GLY A 254 18.04 29.72 22.31
N ILE A 255 17.32 30.48 21.49
CA ILE A 255 17.58 31.89 21.29
C ILE A 255 16.92 32.71 22.42
N PRO A 256 17.65 33.67 23.04
CA PRO A 256 17.11 34.54 24.07
C PRO A 256 15.89 35.33 23.57
N GLU A 257 14.82 35.38 24.38
CA GLU A 257 13.55 36.01 24.02
C GLU A 257 13.72 37.51 23.67
N GLN A 258 14.68 38.19 24.31
CA GLN A 258 15.00 39.58 24.04
C GLN A 258 15.50 39.80 22.60
N ILE A 259 16.22 38.84 22.04
CA ILE A 259 16.68 38.88 20.65
C ILE A 259 15.56 38.47 19.71
N LEU A 260 14.90 37.37 20.02
CA LEU A 260 13.83 36.79 19.17
C LEU A 260 12.65 37.75 18.99
N ARG A 261 12.29 38.50 20.03
CA ARG A 261 11.15 39.45 20.04
C ARG A 261 11.57 40.93 19.88
N LYS A 262 12.79 41.18 19.50
CA LYS A 262 13.30 42.57 19.34
C LYS A 262 12.53 43.27 18.21
N GLN A 263 11.97 44.41 18.51
CA GLN A 263 11.20 45.22 17.54
C GLN A 263 12.08 46.16 16.70
N ALA A 264 13.38 46.11 16.86
CA ALA A 264 14.37 46.91 16.10
C ALA A 264 15.30 45.92 15.33
N PRO A 265 16.03 46.40 14.33
CA PRO A 265 17.08 45.58 13.68
C PRO A 265 18.03 44.98 14.71
N LEU A 266 18.44 43.75 14.49
CA LEU A 266 19.45 43.08 15.30
C LEU A 266 20.82 43.73 15.00
N ASP A 267 21.64 43.94 16.02
CA ASP A 267 23.05 44.30 15.87
C ASP A 267 23.91 43.07 15.50
N GLU A 268 25.22 43.26 15.31
CA GLU A 268 26.10 42.16 14.86
C GLU A 268 26.21 41.03 15.89
N ASP A 269 26.25 41.34 17.20
CA ASP A 269 26.32 40.34 18.26
C ASP A 269 25.00 39.55 18.38
N GLU A 270 23.89 40.23 18.31
CA GLU A 270 22.54 39.59 18.29
C GLU A 270 22.36 38.72 17.04
N TRP A 271 22.83 39.16 15.87
CA TRP A 271 22.83 38.36 14.65
C TRP A 271 23.71 37.11 14.79
N ALA A 272 24.89 37.24 15.44
CA ALA A 272 25.73 36.06 15.68
C ALA A 272 25.01 35.03 16.53
N ILE A 273 24.24 35.44 17.53
CA ILE A 273 23.41 34.55 18.37
C ILE A 273 22.26 33.99 17.56
N MET A 274 21.54 34.78 16.77
CA MET A 274 20.43 34.34 15.94
C MET A 274 20.86 33.25 14.94
N ARG A 275 22.03 33.40 14.32
CA ARG A 275 22.61 32.43 13.37
C ARG A 275 23.00 31.10 14.01
N MET A 276 22.90 30.95 15.33
CA MET A 276 23.14 29.69 16.02
C MET A 276 21.95 28.73 15.97
N HIS A 277 20.71 29.20 15.63
CA HIS A 277 19.53 28.35 15.70
C HIS A 277 19.60 27.10 14.78
N PRO A 278 20.22 27.11 13.57
CA PRO A 278 20.31 25.87 12.78
C PRO A 278 21.21 24.82 13.44
N LEU A 279 22.30 25.27 14.13
CA LEU A 279 23.15 24.36 14.89
C LEU A 279 22.41 23.77 16.10
N ILE A 280 21.59 24.59 16.76
CA ILE A 280 20.75 24.14 17.88
C ILE A 280 19.66 23.20 17.36
N SER A 281 19.06 23.49 16.19
CA SER A 281 18.09 22.56 15.53
C SER A 281 18.74 21.21 15.25
N ASP A 282 19.92 21.19 14.64
CA ASP A 282 20.66 19.97 14.35
C ASP A 282 21.01 19.19 15.64
N PHE A 283 21.44 19.88 16.69
CA PHE A 283 21.72 19.29 18.00
C PHE A 283 20.49 18.63 18.62
N ILE A 284 19.33 19.30 18.61
CA ILE A 284 18.07 18.76 19.14
C ILE A 284 17.63 17.54 18.35
N LEU A 285 17.69 17.61 17.02
CA LEU A 285 17.21 16.56 16.13
C LEU A 285 18.17 15.36 16.07
N ALA A 286 19.43 15.53 16.43
CA ALA A 286 20.41 14.43 16.48
C ALA A 286 20.07 13.33 17.49
N GLU A 287 19.31 13.66 18.53
CA GLU A 287 18.87 12.71 19.56
C GLU A 287 17.66 11.88 19.14
N LEU A 288 17.05 12.18 17.98
CA LEU A 288 15.85 11.51 17.47
C LEU A 288 16.23 10.56 16.34
N ASP A 289 15.55 9.41 16.28
CA ASP A 289 15.66 8.46 15.19
C ASP A 289 14.79 8.93 14.00
N LEU A 290 15.29 9.94 13.28
CA LEU A 290 14.64 10.54 12.12
C LEU A 290 15.49 10.31 10.86
N ASP A 291 14.83 10.38 9.70
CA ASP A 291 15.55 10.37 8.42
C ASP A 291 16.58 11.50 8.39
N PRO A 292 17.82 11.25 7.93
CA PRO A 292 18.88 12.27 7.83
C PRO A 292 18.47 13.55 7.10
N ILE A 293 17.55 13.45 6.15
CA ILE A 293 16.97 14.58 5.39
C ILE A 293 16.38 15.65 6.34
N VAL A 294 15.77 15.23 7.46
CA VAL A 294 15.19 16.16 8.44
C VAL A 294 16.26 17.08 9.02
N ARG A 295 17.40 16.50 9.40
CA ARG A 295 18.52 17.26 9.94
C ARG A 295 19.21 18.13 8.88
N GLU A 296 19.33 17.63 7.65
CA GLU A 296 19.83 18.42 6.50
C GLU A 296 18.98 19.67 6.29
N CYS A 297 17.65 19.52 6.30
CA CYS A 297 16.74 20.67 6.22
C CYS A 297 16.98 21.65 7.36
N ALA A 298 17.01 21.18 8.61
CA ALA A 298 17.09 22.05 9.78
C ALA A 298 18.46 22.75 9.92
N ARG A 299 19.54 22.06 9.54
CA ARG A 299 20.90 22.64 9.64
C ARG A 299 21.20 23.60 8.50
N SER A 300 20.77 23.27 7.26
CA SER A 300 21.26 23.96 6.06
C SER A 300 20.20 24.82 5.36
N SER A 301 19.00 25.02 5.95
CA SER A 301 17.91 25.83 5.37
C SER A 301 18.22 27.31 5.21
N HIS A 302 19.34 27.80 5.76
CA HIS A 302 19.79 29.18 5.61
C HIS A 302 21.10 29.30 4.83
N GLU A 303 21.55 28.20 4.20
CA GLU A 303 22.66 28.22 3.27
C GLU A 303 22.24 28.79 1.91
N ARG A 304 23.13 29.62 1.33
CA ARG A 304 22.88 30.30 0.07
C ARG A 304 23.68 29.68 -1.06
N ALA A 305 23.17 29.76 -2.27
CA ALA A 305 23.86 29.24 -3.44
C ALA A 305 25.23 29.89 -3.67
N ASP A 306 25.42 31.16 -3.23
CA ASP A 306 26.66 31.92 -3.34
C ASP A 306 27.66 31.70 -2.19
N GLY A 307 27.37 30.83 -1.21
CA GLY A 307 28.22 30.54 -0.07
C GLY A 307 28.24 31.62 1.02
N ARG A 308 27.32 32.59 0.95
CA ARG A 308 27.18 33.66 1.96
C ARG A 308 26.11 33.34 3.00
N GLY A 309 25.68 32.09 3.06
CA GLY A 309 24.73 31.58 4.03
C GLY A 309 25.38 31.23 5.36
N TYR A 310 24.63 30.55 6.20
CA TYR A 310 25.06 30.04 7.50
C TYR A 310 24.32 28.73 7.82
N PRO A 311 24.84 27.87 8.72
CA PRO A 311 25.98 28.05 9.62
C PRO A 311 27.34 27.66 9.03
N ASP A 312 27.37 26.83 7.96
CA ASP A 312 28.58 26.19 7.46
C ASP A 312 29.17 26.90 6.22
N ALA A 313 28.50 27.93 5.69
CA ALA A 313 28.82 28.65 4.47
C ALA A 313 29.00 27.73 3.24
N LEU A 314 28.15 26.72 3.13
CA LEU A 314 28.08 25.82 1.98
C LEU A 314 27.65 26.57 0.73
N SER A 315 28.09 26.13 -0.45
CA SER A 315 27.78 26.78 -1.72
C SER A 315 27.35 25.79 -2.80
N GLY A 316 26.53 26.24 -3.73
CA GLY A 316 26.13 25.50 -4.91
C GLY A 316 25.60 24.09 -4.59
N GLU A 317 26.25 23.07 -5.10
CA GLU A 317 25.85 21.68 -4.97
C GLU A 317 26.18 21.07 -3.59
N ASP A 318 27.03 21.67 -2.78
CA ASP A 318 27.38 21.22 -1.43
C ASP A 318 26.21 21.43 -0.45
N VAL A 319 25.28 22.37 -0.75
CA VAL A 319 24.04 22.50 0.02
C VAL A 319 23.10 21.35 -0.30
N PRO A 320 22.62 20.57 0.68
CA PRO A 320 21.66 19.48 0.41
C PRO A 320 20.41 19.98 -0.31
N MET A 321 19.93 19.22 -1.32
CA MET A 321 18.77 19.64 -2.10
C MET A 321 17.50 19.84 -1.22
N PRO A 322 17.22 19.01 -0.21
CA PRO A 322 16.11 19.23 0.71
C PRO A 322 16.19 20.59 1.42
N ALA A 323 17.37 20.98 1.87
CA ALA A 323 17.59 22.29 2.52
C ALA A 323 17.35 23.46 1.54
N ARG A 324 17.80 23.33 0.27
CA ARG A 324 17.53 24.36 -0.77
C ARG A 324 16.03 24.51 -1.03
N ILE A 325 15.27 23.41 -0.96
CA ILE A 325 13.80 23.40 -1.11
C ILE A 325 13.17 24.19 0.04
N VAL A 326 13.53 23.86 1.29
CA VAL A 326 12.99 24.52 2.48
C VAL A 326 13.35 26.01 2.47
N PHE A 327 14.58 26.38 2.07
CA PHE A 327 15.02 27.77 2.00
C PHE A 327 14.19 28.62 1.02
N VAL A 328 13.87 28.09 -0.16
CA VAL A 328 13.01 28.79 -1.13
C VAL A 328 11.60 28.92 -0.61
N ALA A 329 11.05 27.87 0.02
CA ALA A 329 9.72 27.87 0.61
C ALA A 329 9.60 28.87 1.77
N ASP A 330 10.61 28.92 2.66
CA ASP A 330 10.69 29.88 3.76
C ASP A 330 10.76 31.32 3.24
N ALA A 331 11.64 31.58 2.27
CA ALA A 331 11.75 32.91 1.67
C ALA A 331 10.45 33.33 0.98
N PHE A 332 9.77 32.42 0.28
CA PHE A 332 8.48 32.68 -0.35
C PHE A 332 7.42 33.06 0.69
N ASP A 333 7.27 32.29 1.77
CA ASP A 333 6.34 32.62 2.86
C ASP A 333 6.72 33.92 3.54
N ALA A 334 8.01 34.14 3.78
CA ALA A 334 8.49 35.39 4.38
C ALA A 334 8.16 36.63 3.55
N ILE A 335 8.11 36.54 2.20
CA ILE A 335 7.77 37.65 1.31
C ILE A 335 6.27 37.85 1.22
N THR A 336 5.50 36.79 1.20
CA THR A 336 4.03 36.84 0.96
C THR A 336 3.22 37.06 2.23
N SER A 337 3.74 36.71 3.41
CA SER A 337 3.06 36.85 4.69
C SER A 337 3.17 38.26 5.28
N ASP A 338 2.10 38.70 5.95
CA ASP A 338 2.12 39.94 6.75
C ASP A 338 3.07 39.80 7.93
N ARG A 339 3.88 40.82 8.15
CA ARG A 339 4.74 40.97 9.33
C ARG A 339 4.41 42.28 10.04
N PRO A 340 4.62 42.41 11.35
CA PRO A 340 4.19 43.58 12.12
C PRO A 340 4.66 44.94 11.57
N TYR A 341 5.74 44.90 10.78
CA TYR A 341 6.32 46.12 10.18
C TYR A 341 6.16 46.17 8.65
N ARG A 342 5.56 45.16 8.02
CA ARG A 342 5.49 45.08 6.57
C ARG A 342 4.28 44.19 6.15
N GLN A 343 3.43 44.72 5.28
CA GLN A 343 2.43 43.91 4.59
C GLN A 343 3.10 42.90 3.66
N GLY A 344 2.52 41.71 3.55
CA GLY A 344 2.88 40.71 2.59
C GLY A 344 2.79 41.25 1.17
N ARG A 345 3.64 40.77 0.31
CA ARG A 345 3.61 41.12 -1.10
C ARG A 345 2.83 40.06 -1.90
N SER A 346 2.34 40.45 -3.08
CA SER A 346 1.67 39.49 -3.94
C SER A 346 2.57 38.32 -4.32
N THR A 347 1.97 37.15 -4.57
CA THR A 347 2.68 35.94 -5.07
C THR A 347 3.54 36.25 -6.28
N ALA A 348 3.02 37.03 -7.25
CA ALA A 348 3.79 37.44 -8.43
C ALA A 348 5.03 38.27 -8.08
N ALA A 349 4.95 39.17 -7.09
CA ALA A 349 6.08 39.96 -6.63
C ALA A 349 7.11 39.11 -5.88
N ALA A 350 6.67 38.10 -5.11
CA ALA A 350 7.55 37.16 -4.43
C ALA A 350 8.33 36.29 -5.43
N LEU A 351 7.65 35.79 -6.44
CA LEU A 351 8.27 35.01 -7.53
C LEU A 351 9.32 35.83 -8.28
N ALA A 352 8.99 37.06 -8.66
CA ALA A 352 9.94 37.93 -9.37
C ALA A 352 11.20 38.23 -8.52
N GLU A 353 11.06 38.40 -7.19
CA GLU A 353 12.19 38.60 -6.30
C GLU A 353 13.03 37.33 -6.16
N ILE A 354 12.41 36.17 -5.99
CA ILE A 354 13.11 34.88 -5.90
C ILE A 354 13.84 34.58 -7.21
N GLU A 355 13.20 34.79 -8.37
CA GLU A 355 13.80 34.62 -9.70
C GLU A 355 15.01 35.55 -9.89
N ALA A 356 14.91 36.83 -9.50
CA ALA A 356 16.01 37.79 -9.61
C ALA A 356 17.24 37.39 -8.76
N ASN A 357 17.07 36.57 -7.75
CA ASN A 357 18.13 36.09 -6.86
C ASN A 357 18.51 34.62 -7.13
N ALA A 358 18.05 34.02 -8.23
CA ALA A 358 18.45 32.67 -8.63
C ALA A 358 19.96 32.64 -8.98
N GLY A 359 20.65 31.61 -8.49
CA GLY A 359 22.11 31.46 -8.65
C GLY A 359 22.97 32.27 -7.67
N THR A 360 22.37 33.17 -6.90
CA THR A 360 23.04 33.89 -5.81
C THR A 360 22.49 33.45 -4.45
N GLN A 361 21.31 33.86 -4.11
CA GLN A 361 20.67 33.42 -2.87
C GLN A 361 20.05 32.01 -3.01
N PHE A 362 19.31 31.78 -4.08
CA PHE A 362 18.50 30.59 -4.27
C PHE A 362 19.06 29.65 -5.34
N CYS A 363 18.81 28.36 -5.15
CA CYS A 363 19.15 27.33 -6.14
C CYS A 363 18.29 27.50 -7.41
N PRO A 364 18.89 27.71 -8.61
CA PRO A 364 18.12 27.92 -9.85
C PRO A 364 17.15 26.78 -10.17
N ARG A 365 17.49 25.54 -9.84
CA ARG A 365 16.65 24.36 -10.05
C ARG A 365 15.36 24.42 -9.21
N VAL A 366 15.46 24.84 -7.95
CA VAL A 366 14.30 24.97 -7.06
C VAL A 366 13.45 26.16 -7.47
N VAL A 367 14.07 27.27 -7.87
CA VAL A 367 13.36 28.46 -8.38
C VAL A 367 12.56 28.13 -9.64
N ALA A 368 13.14 27.37 -10.57
CA ALA A 368 12.41 26.92 -11.76
C ALA A 368 11.18 26.05 -11.38
N ALA A 369 11.33 25.14 -10.44
CA ALA A 369 10.23 24.31 -9.94
C ALA A 369 9.11 25.16 -9.30
N LEU A 370 9.46 26.21 -8.55
CA LEU A 370 8.49 27.15 -7.97
C LEU A 370 7.70 27.90 -9.07
N GLY A 371 8.36 28.34 -10.13
CA GLY A 371 7.71 28.96 -11.29
C GLY A 371 6.74 28.01 -12.02
N GLU A 372 7.11 26.73 -12.14
CA GLU A 372 6.24 25.71 -12.73
C GLU A 372 5.01 25.42 -11.86
N ILE A 373 5.16 25.36 -10.52
CA ILE A 373 4.03 25.22 -9.60
C ILE A 373 3.07 26.40 -9.74
N TRP A 374 3.57 27.63 -9.84
CA TRP A 374 2.74 28.81 -10.04
C TRP A 374 1.88 28.71 -11.30
N GLN A 375 2.40 28.12 -12.38
CA GLN A 375 1.69 27.95 -13.64
C GLN A 375 0.69 26.80 -13.62
N THR A 376 0.95 25.73 -12.86
CA THR A 376 0.18 24.47 -12.91
C THR A 376 -0.72 24.25 -11.70
N GLN A 377 -0.34 24.78 -10.53
CA GLN A 377 -1.01 24.58 -9.23
C GLN A 377 -0.95 25.87 -8.38
N PRO A 378 -1.46 26.99 -8.89
CA PRO A 378 -1.34 28.29 -8.19
C PRO A 378 -2.01 28.30 -6.81
N GLU A 379 -2.98 27.43 -6.57
CA GLU A 379 -3.66 27.26 -5.27
C GLU A 379 -2.72 26.83 -4.15
N VAL A 380 -1.66 26.10 -4.44
CA VAL A 380 -0.64 25.71 -3.44
C VAL A 380 0.13 26.91 -2.92
N LEU A 381 0.36 27.90 -3.78
CA LEU A 381 1.08 29.15 -3.45
C LEU A 381 0.14 30.27 -2.99
N ALA A 382 -1.16 30.13 -3.26
CA ALA A 382 -2.20 31.05 -2.84
C ALA A 382 -2.80 30.68 -1.47
N ALA A 383 -2.13 29.85 -0.69
CA ALA A 383 -2.64 29.37 0.61
C ALA A 383 -2.98 30.55 1.52
N ASP A 384 -4.13 31.14 1.21
CA ASP A 384 -4.83 32.11 2.02
C ASP A 384 -5.41 31.42 3.22
N GLU A 385 -5.34 32.13 4.34
CA GLU A 385 -6.03 31.98 5.60
C GLU A 385 -6.25 30.51 6.06
N PRO A 386 -5.66 30.13 7.17
CA PRO A 386 -6.13 28.95 7.86
C PRO A 386 -7.63 29.16 8.07
N ALA A 387 -8.45 28.24 7.53
CA ALA A 387 -9.87 28.20 7.85
C ALA A 387 -9.98 28.44 9.35
N ALA A 388 -10.69 29.50 9.74
CA ALA A 388 -10.73 30.03 11.09
C ALA A 388 -10.74 28.88 12.09
N ALA A 389 -9.66 28.75 12.84
CA ALA A 389 -9.58 27.76 13.91
C ALA A 389 -10.85 27.93 14.74
N PRO A 390 -11.62 26.86 15.05
CA PRO A 390 -12.73 26.97 15.94
C PRO A 390 -12.24 27.66 17.20
N ALA A 391 -12.93 28.72 17.61
CA ALA A 391 -12.56 29.55 18.74
C ALA A 391 -12.08 28.67 19.90
N PRO A 392 -10.97 29.02 20.57
CA PRO A 392 -10.42 28.17 21.62
C PRO A 392 -11.52 27.92 22.64
N ARG A 393 -11.92 26.64 22.78
CA ARG A 393 -12.77 26.22 23.88
C ARG A 393 -12.05 26.66 25.14
N ALA A 394 -12.63 27.63 25.85
CA ALA A 394 -12.13 28.10 27.12
C ALA A 394 -11.81 26.88 27.99
N LEU A 395 -10.55 26.64 28.25
CA LEU A 395 -10.10 25.67 29.25
C LEU A 395 -10.74 26.13 30.57
N ARG A 396 -11.80 25.43 30.99
CA ARG A 396 -12.26 25.57 32.38
C ARG A 396 -11.14 24.96 33.23
N LEU A 397 -10.35 25.82 33.85
CA LEU A 397 -9.51 25.41 34.96
C LEU A 397 -10.44 24.77 36.00
N VAL A 398 -10.31 23.46 36.18
CA VAL A 398 -10.90 22.79 37.34
C VAL A 398 -10.12 23.29 38.54
N GLU A 399 -10.74 24.17 39.34
CA GLU A 399 -10.21 24.47 40.68
C GLU A 399 -10.21 23.17 41.46
N VAL A 400 -9.03 22.66 41.76
CA VAL A 400 -8.82 21.55 42.68
C VAL A 400 -8.92 22.20 44.08
N ALA A 401 -10.02 21.93 44.76
CA ALA A 401 -10.22 22.22 46.18
C ALA A 401 -9.50 21.16 47.02
#